data_a3be590b4bda826a1d13f2cd8415fe04
#
_entry.id   a3be590b4bda826a1d13f2cd8415fe04
#
_cell.length_a   1.000
_cell.length_b   1.000
_cell.length_c   1.000
_cell.angle_alpha   90.00
_cell.angle_beta   90.00
_cell.angle_gamma   90.00
#
_symmetry.space_group_name_H-M   'P 1'
#
loop_
_entity.id
_entity.type
_entity.pdbx_description
1 polymer ?
#
loop_
_entity_poly.entity_id
_entity_poly.type
_entity_poly.pdbx_seq_one_letter_code
_entity_poly.pdbx_strand_id
1 'polypeptide(L)'
;MDSSAKIVKPRLLHGSQWGYIDPVDTPDGGNVGFHKHLAISTKITTTIPQKHLINWLKNVGDMKLLMEISLDSILNNTKIFVNGYWVGIHNSPIELKKIFLYYRRIGCIPIMISISWSYPDNIIYFYTDAGRLIRPVFYIEDEERICSLEYYNETYNSLSDLLYGTTKRKKKINDTTFYDYEELYNKDEGKSIIEYIDVAETSFSLIAMQQEDFKETIHTHREIHPSLILGIMGHQIIFVAHNQLPRNLFSCGQSKQAVSVYN
;
A
#
# COMPACT_ATOMS: atom_id res chain seq x y z
N MET A 1 23.38 -3.86 -18.22
CA MET A 1 23.67 -2.43 -18.41
C MET A 1 25.07 -2.21 -17.89
N ASP A 2 25.95 -1.63 -18.70
CA ASP A 2 27.34 -1.41 -18.27
C ASP A 2 27.39 -0.25 -17.25
N SER A 3 27.96 -0.51 -16.07
CA SER A 3 28.08 0.49 -15.00
C SER A 3 29.03 1.65 -15.36
N SER A 4 29.90 1.44 -16.35
CA SER A 4 30.80 2.46 -16.90
C SER A 4 30.07 3.50 -17.75
N ALA A 5 28.88 3.19 -18.25
CA ALA A 5 28.09 4.12 -19.05
C ALA A 5 27.62 5.30 -18.20
N LYS A 6 27.87 6.53 -18.67
CA LYS A 6 27.46 7.78 -18.01
C LYS A 6 25.94 8.06 -18.16
N ILE A 7 25.10 7.04 -17.91
CA ILE A 7 23.64 7.18 -18.00
C ILE A 7 23.12 7.68 -16.65
N VAL A 8 22.47 8.84 -16.66
CA VAL A 8 22.02 9.54 -15.43
C VAL A 8 20.64 9.07 -14.97
N LYS A 9 19.68 8.93 -15.89
CA LYS A 9 18.27 8.66 -15.54
C LYS A 9 18.01 7.47 -14.61
N PRO A 10 18.58 6.26 -14.82
CA PRO A 10 18.37 5.12 -13.92
C PRO A 10 19.02 5.28 -12.54
N ARG A 11 19.93 6.25 -12.38
CA ARG A 11 20.62 6.54 -11.11
C ARG A 11 19.83 7.49 -10.22
N LEU A 12 18.91 8.25 -10.80
CA LEU A 12 18.07 9.21 -10.07
C LEU A 12 17.05 8.49 -9.20
N LEU A 13 16.70 9.12 -8.09
CA LEU A 13 15.57 8.75 -7.26
C LEU A 13 14.27 9.19 -7.96
N HIS A 14 13.39 8.24 -8.29
CA HIS A 14 12.09 8.54 -8.87
C HIS A 14 11.04 8.68 -7.75
N GLY A 15 10.04 9.55 -7.93
CA GLY A 15 8.99 9.77 -6.92
C GLY A 15 8.23 8.51 -6.50
N SER A 16 8.04 7.55 -7.40
CA SER A 16 7.41 6.25 -7.09
C SER A 16 8.22 5.36 -6.13
N GLN A 17 9.49 5.67 -5.88
CA GLN A 17 10.34 4.95 -4.94
C GLN A 17 10.17 5.44 -3.49
N TRP A 18 9.50 6.57 -3.30
CA TRP A 18 9.29 7.16 -1.99
C TRP A 18 8.59 6.20 -1.02
N GLY A 19 9.23 5.94 0.10
CA GLY A 19 8.74 5.02 1.14
C GLY A 19 8.87 3.53 0.84
N TYR A 20 9.31 3.15 -0.37
CA TYR A 20 9.55 1.76 -0.79
C TYR A 20 11.04 1.42 -0.86
N ILE A 21 11.84 2.36 -1.33
CA ILE A 21 13.27 2.21 -1.52
C ILE A 21 13.99 3.28 -0.70
N ASP A 22 15.04 2.87 0.02
CA ASP A 22 15.87 3.77 0.81
C ASP A 22 16.56 4.80 -0.11
N PRO A 23 16.35 6.10 0.10
CA PRO A 23 16.96 7.13 -0.73
C PRO A 23 18.45 7.32 -0.46
N VAL A 24 18.97 6.82 0.65
CA VAL A 24 20.33 7.08 1.14
C VAL A 24 21.26 5.88 0.92
N ASP A 25 20.73 4.65 0.98
CA ASP A 25 21.54 3.45 0.91
C ASP A 25 21.82 3.03 -0.53
N THR A 26 22.92 3.52 -1.10
CA THR A 26 23.44 3.16 -2.43
C THR A 26 24.96 3.17 -2.40
N PRO A 27 25.66 2.36 -3.21
CA PRO A 27 27.12 2.39 -3.30
C PRO A 27 27.62 3.76 -3.77
N ASP A 28 28.85 4.11 -3.33
CA ASP A 28 29.59 5.25 -3.86
C ASP A 28 30.31 4.87 -5.17
N GLY A 29 30.60 5.86 -6.02
CA GLY A 29 31.34 5.68 -7.27
C GLY A 29 30.52 5.23 -8.47
N GLY A 30 31.08 4.34 -9.31
CA GLY A 30 30.51 3.94 -10.60
C GLY A 30 29.12 3.31 -10.54
N ASN A 31 28.76 2.69 -9.43
CA ASN A 31 27.49 1.99 -9.22
C ASN A 31 26.44 2.81 -8.48
N VAL A 32 26.67 4.09 -8.23
CA VAL A 32 25.75 4.99 -7.53
C VAL A 32 24.37 4.98 -8.19
N GLY A 33 23.34 4.75 -7.39
CA GLY A 33 21.93 4.72 -7.82
C GLY A 33 21.48 3.46 -8.55
N PHE A 34 22.37 2.54 -8.95
CA PHE A 34 22.00 1.26 -9.55
C PHE A 34 21.64 0.21 -8.49
N HIS A 35 22.43 0.10 -7.44
CA HIS A 35 22.12 -0.78 -6.33
C HIS A 35 21.24 0.00 -5.34
N LYS A 36 20.10 -0.57 -5.00
CA LYS A 36 19.10 0.03 -4.13
C LYS A 36 18.69 -0.95 -3.05
N HIS A 37 18.26 -0.43 -1.91
CA HIS A 37 17.81 -1.21 -0.77
C HIS A 37 16.39 -0.83 -0.40
N LEU A 38 15.65 -1.78 0.19
CA LEU A 38 14.27 -1.54 0.61
C LEU A 38 14.24 -0.63 1.84
N ALA A 39 13.21 0.20 1.93
CA ALA A 39 12.86 0.91 3.15
C ALA A 39 12.43 -0.10 4.24
N ILE A 40 12.59 0.28 5.52
CA ILE A 40 12.44 -0.64 6.65
C ILE A 40 11.04 -1.25 6.76
N SER A 41 10.00 -0.49 6.39
CA SER A 41 8.60 -0.93 6.48
C SER A 41 8.09 -1.63 5.23
N THR A 42 8.88 -1.64 4.15
CA THR A 42 8.48 -2.21 2.86
C THR A 42 8.40 -3.73 2.92
N LYS A 43 7.31 -4.27 2.36
CA LYS A 43 7.11 -5.71 2.20
C LYS A 43 6.95 -6.05 0.72
N ILE A 44 7.32 -7.28 0.37
CA ILE A 44 7.12 -7.85 -0.96
C ILE A 44 5.87 -8.72 -0.90
N THR A 45 4.94 -8.54 -1.84
CA THR A 45 3.70 -9.32 -1.87
C THR A 45 3.94 -10.76 -2.28
N THR A 46 3.13 -11.65 -1.74
CA THR A 46 3.00 -13.05 -2.17
C THR A 46 1.80 -13.21 -3.10
N THR A 47 1.80 -14.22 -3.96
CA THR A 47 0.69 -14.50 -4.87
C THR A 47 -0.57 -14.91 -4.12
N ILE A 48 -1.69 -14.29 -4.48
CA ILE A 48 -3.02 -14.65 -4.00
C ILE A 48 -3.85 -15.11 -5.21
N PRO A 49 -4.58 -16.23 -5.12
CA PRO A 49 -5.39 -16.72 -6.23
C PRO A 49 -6.45 -15.69 -6.65
N GLN A 50 -6.40 -15.24 -7.90
CA GLN A 50 -7.31 -14.24 -8.44
C GLN A 50 -8.79 -14.70 -8.47
N LYS A 51 -9.04 -16.02 -8.52
CA LYS A 51 -10.38 -16.60 -8.55
C LYS A 51 -11.24 -16.15 -7.38
N HIS A 52 -10.67 -16.08 -6.17
CA HIS A 52 -11.41 -15.65 -4.98
C HIS A 52 -11.83 -14.17 -5.08
N LEU A 53 -10.94 -13.32 -5.60
CA LEU A 53 -11.26 -11.91 -5.83
C LEU A 53 -12.33 -11.74 -6.91
N ILE A 54 -12.25 -12.47 -8.02
CA ILE A 54 -13.25 -12.41 -9.10
C ILE A 54 -14.63 -12.85 -8.59
N ASN A 55 -14.69 -13.92 -7.79
CA ASN A 55 -15.95 -14.36 -7.18
C ASN A 55 -16.50 -13.29 -6.22
N TRP A 56 -15.65 -12.64 -5.42
CA TRP A 56 -16.06 -11.56 -4.55
C TRP A 56 -16.58 -10.35 -5.35
N LEU A 57 -15.87 -9.93 -6.39
CA LEU A 57 -16.30 -8.85 -7.29
C LEU A 57 -17.65 -9.12 -7.94
N LYS A 58 -17.93 -10.38 -8.31
CA LYS A 58 -19.22 -10.77 -8.89
C LYS A 58 -20.35 -10.74 -7.85
N ASN A 59 -20.12 -11.26 -6.65
CA ASN A 59 -21.18 -11.48 -5.68
C ASN A 59 -21.46 -10.26 -4.77
N VAL A 60 -20.41 -9.52 -4.42
CA VAL A 60 -20.49 -8.38 -3.50
C VAL A 60 -20.23 -7.06 -4.20
N GLY A 61 -19.30 -7.05 -5.16
CA GLY A 61 -18.92 -5.87 -5.92
C GLY A 61 -19.84 -5.53 -7.10
N ASP A 62 -20.96 -6.21 -7.31
CA ASP A 62 -21.91 -6.00 -8.41
C ASP A 62 -21.25 -5.87 -9.80
N MET A 63 -20.16 -6.61 -10.01
CA MET A 63 -19.45 -6.64 -11.28
C MET A 63 -20.18 -7.52 -12.30
N LYS A 64 -20.41 -7.00 -13.50
CA LYS A 64 -20.91 -7.76 -14.64
C LYS A 64 -19.74 -8.38 -15.41
N LEU A 65 -19.79 -9.69 -15.63
CA LEU A 65 -18.76 -10.39 -16.41
C LEU A 65 -18.84 -10.03 -17.89
N LEU A 66 -17.71 -10.03 -18.60
CA LEU A 66 -17.65 -9.72 -20.03
C LEU A 66 -18.59 -10.53 -20.90
N MET A 67 -18.87 -11.79 -20.53
CA MET A 67 -19.77 -12.67 -21.27
C MET A 67 -21.27 -12.31 -21.13
N GLU A 68 -21.60 -11.49 -20.13
CA GLU A 68 -22.97 -11.10 -19.78
C GLU A 68 -23.34 -9.70 -20.29
N ILE A 69 -22.43 -9.04 -21.03
CA ILE A 69 -22.51 -7.61 -21.34
C ILE A 69 -22.82 -7.36 -22.81
N SER A 70 -23.69 -6.37 -23.08
CA SER A 70 -23.91 -5.84 -24.43
C SER A 70 -22.81 -4.81 -24.80
N LEU A 71 -22.51 -4.67 -26.08
CA LEU A 71 -21.48 -3.74 -26.59
C LEU A 71 -21.76 -2.28 -26.18
N ASP A 72 -23.01 -1.86 -26.15
CA ASP A 72 -23.40 -0.49 -25.79
C ASP A 72 -23.10 -0.15 -24.33
N SER A 73 -23.19 -1.14 -23.42
CA SER A 73 -22.89 -0.95 -22.01
C SER A 73 -21.39 -0.86 -21.72
N ILE A 74 -20.54 -1.34 -22.61
CA ILE A 74 -19.07 -1.29 -22.44
C ILE A 74 -18.54 0.15 -22.53
N LEU A 75 -19.14 0.98 -23.37
CA LEU A 75 -18.67 2.35 -23.63
C LEU A 75 -18.89 3.27 -22.44
N ASN A 76 -19.96 3.07 -21.69
CA ASN A 76 -20.39 3.99 -20.64
C ASN A 76 -19.94 3.57 -19.24
N ASN A 77 -19.42 2.34 -19.06
CA ASN A 77 -19.10 1.80 -17.75
C ASN A 77 -17.59 1.67 -17.52
N THR A 78 -17.22 1.63 -16.25
CA THR A 78 -15.83 1.46 -15.83
C THR A 78 -15.38 0.02 -16.04
N LYS A 79 -14.26 -0.17 -16.70
CA LYS A 79 -13.66 -1.47 -16.97
C LYS A 79 -12.90 -1.98 -15.74
N ILE A 80 -13.02 -3.27 -15.44
CA ILE A 80 -12.32 -3.91 -14.33
C ILE A 80 -11.27 -4.86 -14.87
N PHE A 81 -10.03 -4.62 -14.46
CA PHE A 81 -8.89 -5.47 -14.79
C PHE A 81 -8.36 -6.14 -13.52
N VAL A 82 -8.07 -7.43 -13.62
CA VAL A 82 -7.41 -8.21 -12.55
C VAL A 82 -6.11 -8.76 -13.11
N ASN A 83 -4.97 -8.36 -12.55
CA ASN A 83 -3.62 -8.72 -13.03
C ASN A 83 -3.42 -8.52 -14.54
N GLY A 84 -3.98 -7.43 -15.07
CA GLY A 84 -3.89 -7.11 -16.50
C GLY A 84 -4.91 -7.79 -17.41
N TYR A 85 -5.74 -8.69 -16.89
CA TYR A 85 -6.83 -9.30 -17.64
C TYR A 85 -8.13 -8.52 -17.45
N TRP A 86 -8.80 -8.20 -18.53
CA TRP A 86 -10.11 -7.56 -18.47
C TRP A 86 -11.18 -8.59 -18.07
N VAL A 87 -11.77 -8.44 -16.88
CA VAL A 87 -12.70 -9.41 -16.29
C VAL A 87 -14.16 -9.00 -16.48
N GLY A 88 -14.45 -7.70 -16.36
CA GLY A 88 -15.82 -7.21 -16.40
C GLY A 88 -15.92 -5.70 -16.43
N ILE A 89 -17.14 -5.21 -16.15
CA ILE A 89 -17.44 -3.79 -16.02
C ILE A 89 -18.25 -3.52 -14.75
N HIS A 90 -18.19 -2.26 -14.29
CA HIS A 90 -18.96 -1.77 -13.16
C HIS A 90 -19.53 -0.37 -13.45
N ASN A 91 -20.74 -0.10 -12.95
CA ASN A 91 -21.42 1.17 -13.19
C ASN A 91 -20.92 2.28 -12.26
N SER A 92 -20.65 1.95 -10.98
CA SER A 92 -20.32 2.93 -9.91
C SER A 92 -18.91 2.67 -9.35
N PRO A 93 -17.82 3.16 -10.00
CA PRO A 93 -16.44 2.87 -9.58
C PRO A 93 -16.11 3.38 -8.17
N ILE A 94 -16.72 4.49 -7.75
CA ILE A 94 -16.50 5.08 -6.41
C ILE A 94 -17.04 4.14 -5.33
N GLU A 95 -18.24 3.61 -5.50
CA GLU A 95 -18.87 2.67 -4.57
C GLU A 95 -18.06 1.37 -4.49
N LEU A 96 -17.69 0.79 -5.63
CA LEU A 96 -16.86 -0.40 -5.68
C LEU A 96 -15.55 -0.20 -4.91
N LYS A 97 -14.87 0.94 -5.12
CA LYS A 97 -13.63 1.26 -4.39
C LYS A 97 -13.88 1.36 -2.88
N LYS A 98 -14.94 2.04 -2.45
CA LYS A 98 -15.30 2.17 -1.03
C LYS A 98 -15.60 0.82 -0.38
N ILE A 99 -16.41 -0.01 -1.03
CA ILE A 99 -16.74 -1.36 -0.58
C ILE A 99 -15.48 -2.22 -0.47
N PHE A 100 -14.64 -2.21 -1.49
CA PHE A 100 -13.39 -2.98 -1.49
C PHE A 100 -12.47 -2.58 -0.34
N LEU A 101 -12.22 -1.28 -0.13
CA LEU A 101 -11.38 -0.77 0.94
C LEU A 101 -11.95 -1.15 2.31
N TYR A 102 -13.25 -1.05 2.49
CA TYR A 102 -13.92 -1.46 3.72
C TYR A 102 -13.68 -2.94 4.04
N TYR A 103 -13.89 -3.85 3.08
CA TYR A 103 -13.65 -5.29 3.27
C TYR A 103 -12.16 -5.61 3.51
N ARG A 104 -11.24 -4.85 2.92
CA ARG A 104 -9.80 -4.97 3.18
C ARG A 104 -9.47 -4.54 4.62
N ARG A 105 -10.03 -3.45 5.11
CA ARG A 105 -9.84 -2.90 6.45
C ARG A 105 -10.40 -3.79 7.56
N ILE A 106 -11.47 -4.50 7.30
CA ILE A 106 -12.00 -5.52 8.24
C ILE A 106 -11.18 -6.82 8.19
N GLY A 107 -10.32 -6.99 7.17
CA GLY A 107 -9.52 -8.19 6.98
C GLY A 107 -10.25 -9.36 6.32
N CYS A 108 -11.41 -9.11 5.70
CA CYS A 108 -12.08 -10.09 4.86
C CYS A 108 -11.36 -10.29 3.52
N ILE A 109 -10.77 -9.23 2.99
CA ILE A 109 -9.88 -9.28 1.82
C ILE A 109 -8.43 -9.19 2.32
N PRO A 110 -7.51 -10.01 1.79
CA PRO A 110 -6.10 -9.94 2.15
C PRO A 110 -5.50 -8.56 1.92
N ILE A 111 -4.72 -8.06 2.88
CA ILE A 111 -4.10 -6.73 2.85
C ILE A 111 -3.12 -6.51 1.69
N MET A 112 -2.65 -7.59 1.06
CA MET A 112 -1.71 -7.53 -0.07
C MET A 112 -2.39 -7.28 -1.42
N ILE A 113 -3.73 -7.35 -1.49
CA ILE A 113 -4.48 -7.03 -2.70
C ILE A 113 -4.63 -5.52 -2.77
N SER A 114 -4.18 -4.94 -3.87
CA SER A 114 -4.27 -3.50 -4.11
C SER A 114 -5.31 -3.15 -5.18
N ILE A 115 -5.85 -1.94 -5.08
CA ILE A 115 -6.80 -1.36 -6.01
C ILE A 115 -6.25 -0.03 -6.53
N SER A 116 -6.23 0.15 -7.83
CA SER A 116 -5.84 1.41 -8.46
C SER A 116 -6.90 1.82 -9.46
N TRP A 117 -7.34 3.07 -9.40
CA TRP A 117 -8.36 3.58 -10.32
C TRP A 117 -7.76 4.68 -11.19
N SER A 118 -7.58 4.36 -12.48
CA SER A 118 -7.21 5.36 -13.50
C SER A 118 -8.49 6.08 -13.95
N TYR A 119 -8.68 7.29 -13.42
CA TYR A 119 -9.83 8.11 -13.77
C TYR A 119 -9.85 8.51 -15.26
N PRO A 120 -8.72 8.94 -15.88
CA PRO A 120 -8.70 9.33 -17.29
C PRO A 120 -9.11 8.19 -18.25
N ASP A 121 -8.72 6.97 -17.93
CA ASP A 121 -8.97 5.80 -18.78
C ASP A 121 -10.30 5.09 -18.44
N ASN A 122 -10.94 5.50 -17.34
CA ASN A 122 -12.11 4.86 -16.76
C ASN A 122 -11.89 3.36 -16.50
N ILE A 123 -10.77 3.02 -15.82
CA ILE A 123 -10.34 1.65 -15.56
C ILE A 123 -10.00 1.48 -14.08
N ILE A 124 -10.50 0.41 -13.48
CA ILE A 124 -10.07 -0.06 -12.15
C ILE A 124 -9.17 -1.27 -12.33
N TYR A 125 -8.00 -1.22 -11.74
CA TYR A 125 -7.03 -2.30 -11.70
C TYR A 125 -7.00 -2.93 -10.31
N PHE A 126 -7.07 -4.25 -10.26
CA PHE A 126 -6.81 -5.04 -9.07
C PHE A 126 -5.54 -5.87 -9.29
N TYR A 127 -4.68 -5.89 -8.29
CA TYR A 127 -3.44 -6.64 -8.33
C TYR A 127 -3.40 -7.65 -7.19
N THR A 128 -3.21 -8.93 -7.52
CA THR A 128 -3.10 -10.06 -6.57
C THR A 128 -1.79 -10.83 -6.73
N ASP A 129 -0.95 -10.42 -7.67
CA ASP A 129 0.31 -11.06 -8.04
C ASP A 129 1.41 -10.82 -6.98
N ALA A 130 2.43 -11.67 -7.02
CA ALA A 130 3.62 -11.55 -6.20
C ALA A 130 4.58 -10.48 -6.74
N GLY A 131 5.54 -10.08 -5.89
CA GLY A 131 6.67 -9.25 -6.29
C GLY A 131 6.40 -7.75 -6.32
N ARG A 132 5.22 -7.29 -5.90
CA ARG A 132 4.93 -5.88 -5.73
C ARG A 132 5.43 -5.39 -4.37
N LEU A 133 5.94 -4.18 -4.34
CA LEU A 133 6.32 -3.53 -3.09
C LEU A 133 5.09 -2.86 -2.47
N ILE A 134 4.86 -3.13 -1.20
CA ILE A 134 3.80 -2.52 -0.40
C ILE A 134 4.38 -1.91 0.87
N ARG A 135 3.76 -0.83 1.35
CA ARG A 135 4.16 -0.16 2.58
C ARG A 135 2.96 0.20 3.46
N PRO A 136 3.12 0.23 4.78
CA PRO A 136 2.06 0.61 5.70
C PRO A 136 1.89 2.13 5.78
N VAL A 137 0.64 2.58 5.79
CA VAL A 137 0.23 3.96 6.03
C VAL A 137 -1.02 4.00 6.90
N PHE A 138 -1.27 5.10 7.56
CA PHE A 138 -2.55 5.35 8.18
C PHE A 138 -3.53 5.85 7.13
N TYR A 139 -4.75 5.31 7.10
CA TYR A 139 -5.82 5.87 6.30
C TYR A 139 -6.70 6.80 7.15
N ILE A 140 -7.46 7.65 6.48
CA ILE A 140 -8.27 8.69 7.12
C ILE A 140 -9.73 8.43 6.76
N GLU A 141 -10.60 8.32 7.76
CA GLU A 141 -12.04 8.23 7.57
C GLU A 141 -12.77 9.47 8.14
N ASP A 142 -12.42 9.90 9.37
CA ASP A 142 -13.03 11.06 10.05
C ASP A 142 -11.98 11.76 10.93
N GLU A 143 -12.10 13.10 11.11
CA GLU A 143 -11.16 13.91 11.89
C GLU A 143 -10.91 13.39 13.31
N GLU A 144 -11.96 13.03 14.02
CA GLU A 144 -11.90 12.64 15.42
C GLU A 144 -11.24 11.26 15.64
N ARG A 145 -11.23 10.38 14.62
CA ARG A 145 -10.72 9.01 14.72
C ARG A 145 -9.27 8.88 14.27
N ILE A 146 -8.69 9.95 13.74
CA ILE A 146 -7.31 9.95 13.30
C ILE A 146 -6.37 10.14 14.48
N CYS A 147 -5.93 9.00 15.02
CA CYS A 147 -4.60 8.93 15.59
C CYS A 147 -4.33 9.70 16.86
N SER A 148 -5.21 9.68 17.85
CA SER A 148 -4.70 9.77 19.19
C SER A 148 -4.11 8.40 19.57
N LEU A 149 -2.87 8.37 20.04
CA LEU A 149 -2.26 7.17 20.61
C LEU A 149 -3.12 6.59 21.76
N GLU A 150 -3.91 7.42 22.41
CA GLU A 150 -4.89 7.05 23.44
C GLU A 150 -5.99 6.14 22.88
N TYR A 151 -6.60 6.48 21.74
CA TYR A 151 -7.59 5.64 21.08
C TYR A 151 -7.04 4.26 20.70
N TYR A 152 -5.76 4.20 20.29
CA TYR A 152 -5.11 2.92 19.98
C TYR A 152 -4.95 2.04 21.20
N ASN A 153 -4.52 2.62 22.32
CA ASN A 153 -4.28 1.87 23.55
C ASN A 153 -5.57 1.31 24.17
N GLU A 154 -6.70 1.97 23.97
CA GLU A 154 -7.98 1.52 24.51
C GLU A 154 -8.65 0.45 23.65
N THR A 155 -8.49 0.53 22.32
CA THR A 155 -9.25 -0.32 21.38
C THR A 155 -8.47 -1.52 20.89
N TYR A 156 -7.14 -1.43 20.79
CA TYR A 156 -6.30 -2.44 20.16
C TYR A 156 -5.29 -3.03 21.14
N ASN A 157 -5.32 -4.35 21.28
CA ASN A 157 -4.47 -5.09 22.24
C ASN A 157 -3.18 -5.61 21.58
N SER A 158 -3.10 -5.68 20.27
CA SER A 158 -1.96 -6.25 19.56
C SER A 158 -1.70 -5.59 18.22
N LEU A 159 -0.46 -5.73 17.70
CA LEU A 159 -0.10 -5.26 16.36
C LEU A 159 -0.97 -5.92 15.27
N SER A 160 -1.40 -7.17 15.48
CA SER A 160 -2.29 -7.84 14.55
C SER A 160 -3.67 -7.18 14.48
N ASP A 161 -4.17 -6.63 15.58
CA ASP A 161 -5.43 -5.91 15.61
C ASP A 161 -5.35 -4.58 14.85
N LEU A 162 -4.21 -3.90 14.92
CA LEU A 162 -3.95 -2.69 14.15
C LEU A 162 -3.91 -2.94 12.63
N LEU A 163 -3.40 -4.11 12.23
CA LEU A 163 -3.26 -4.48 10.82
C LEU A 163 -4.52 -5.09 10.21
N TYR A 164 -5.28 -5.82 11.00
CA TYR A 164 -6.39 -6.65 10.52
C TYR A 164 -7.73 -6.32 11.17
N GLY A 165 -7.75 -5.36 12.10
CA GLY A 165 -8.93 -5.03 12.89
C GLY A 165 -9.23 -6.02 14.02
N THR A 166 -10.04 -5.58 14.96
CA THR A 166 -10.44 -6.36 16.14
C THR A 166 -11.68 -7.22 15.89
N THR A 167 -12.24 -7.22 14.69
CA THR A 167 -13.41 -8.03 14.37
C THR A 167 -13.18 -9.46 14.82
N LYS A 168 -14.04 -9.91 15.72
CA LYS A 168 -13.98 -11.24 16.35
C LYS A 168 -13.96 -12.31 15.27
N ARG A 169 -12.78 -12.65 14.75
CA ARG A 169 -12.53 -13.74 13.79
C ARG A 169 -12.86 -15.11 14.31
N LYS A 170 -13.54 -15.21 15.47
CA LYS A 170 -13.91 -16.48 16.10
C LYS A 170 -15.03 -17.24 15.42
N LYS A 171 -15.72 -16.66 14.42
CA LYS A 171 -16.54 -17.49 13.54
C LYS A 171 -15.69 -17.90 12.35
N LYS A 172 -15.27 -19.15 12.32
CA LYS A 172 -14.80 -19.81 11.11
C LYS A 172 -15.73 -19.39 9.99
N ILE A 173 -15.18 -18.71 8.98
CA ILE A 173 -15.87 -18.43 7.72
C ILE A 173 -16.10 -19.82 7.11
N ASN A 174 -17.24 -20.39 7.36
CA ASN A 174 -17.73 -21.49 6.53
C ASN A 174 -17.96 -20.85 5.16
N ASP A 175 -17.46 -21.48 4.12
CA ASP A 175 -17.26 -21.03 2.73
C ASP A 175 -18.44 -20.35 2.00
N THR A 176 -19.53 -19.98 2.64
CA THR A 176 -20.77 -19.56 1.99
C THR A 176 -21.53 -18.39 2.64
N THR A 177 -21.11 -17.86 3.78
CA THR A 177 -21.81 -16.70 4.37
C THR A 177 -21.07 -15.40 4.10
N PHE A 178 -21.44 -14.73 3.00
CA PHE A 178 -21.15 -13.33 2.82
C PHE A 178 -21.94 -12.56 3.89
N TYR A 179 -21.24 -11.77 4.71
CA TYR A 179 -21.90 -10.84 5.61
C TYR A 179 -22.63 -9.77 4.81
N ASP A 180 -23.82 -9.41 5.26
CA ASP A 180 -24.56 -8.33 4.64
C ASP A 180 -23.78 -7.02 4.83
N TYR A 181 -23.49 -6.34 3.72
CA TYR A 181 -22.67 -5.12 3.70
C TYR A 181 -23.23 -4.05 4.65
N GLU A 182 -24.56 -3.91 4.70
CA GLU A 182 -25.22 -2.93 5.54
C GLU A 182 -25.09 -3.21 7.04
N GLU A 183 -25.12 -4.51 7.45
CA GLU A 183 -24.88 -4.88 8.85
C GLU A 183 -23.44 -4.63 9.31
N LEU A 184 -22.47 -4.79 8.41
CA LEU A 184 -21.05 -4.58 8.71
C LEU A 184 -20.70 -3.09 8.70
N TYR A 185 -21.30 -2.33 7.80
CA TYR A 185 -21.02 -0.89 7.64
C TYR A 185 -21.44 -0.07 8.87
N ASN A 186 -22.49 -0.50 9.55
CA ASN A 186 -22.98 0.16 10.75
C ASN A 186 -22.24 -0.21 12.05
N LYS A 187 -21.30 -1.15 11.98
CA LYS A 187 -20.44 -1.51 13.12
C LYS A 187 -19.04 -0.96 12.90
N ASP A 188 -18.84 0.27 13.29
CA ASP A 188 -17.54 0.97 13.24
C ASP A 188 -16.45 0.32 14.11
N GLU A 189 -16.80 -0.66 14.91
CA GLU A 189 -15.90 -1.35 15.80
C GLU A 189 -15.09 -2.41 15.05
N GLY A 190 -13.80 -2.27 15.08
CA GLY A 190 -12.87 -3.35 14.70
C GLY A 190 -12.22 -3.25 13.34
N LYS A 191 -12.25 -2.10 12.66
CA LYS A 191 -11.48 -1.87 11.42
C LYS A 191 -9.98 -1.79 11.74
N SER A 192 -9.14 -2.21 10.80
CA SER A 192 -7.69 -1.94 10.87
C SER A 192 -7.45 -0.43 10.81
N ILE A 193 -6.34 0.02 11.34
CA ILE A 193 -5.93 1.43 11.27
C ILE A 193 -4.83 1.61 10.24
N ILE A 194 -3.99 0.58 10.10
CA ILE A 194 -2.89 0.55 9.15
C ILE A 194 -3.36 -0.13 7.87
N GLU A 195 -3.15 0.53 6.75
CA GLU A 195 -3.43 0.02 5.42
C GLU A 195 -2.12 -0.17 4.66
N TYR A 196 -2.00 -1.30 3.94
CA TYR A 196 -0.85 -1.51 3.05
C TYR A 196 -1.23 -1.07 1.65
N ILE A 197 -0.45 -0.15 1.11
CA ILE A 197 -0.62 0.36 -0.25
C ILE A 197 0.58 0.01 -1.12
N ASP A 198 0.35 -0.23 -2.40
CA ASP A 198 1.39 -0.42 -3.39
C ASP A 198 1.70 0.88 -4.16
N VAL A 199 2.66 0.81 -5.06
CA VAL A 199 3.09 1.96 -5.87
C VAL A 199 1.96 2.48 -6.77
N ALA A 200 1.14 1.58 -7.34
CA ALA A 200 0.02 1.97 -8.21
C ALA A 200 -1.07 2.70 -7.41
N GLU A 201 -1.38 2.21 -6.21
CA GLU A 201 -2.35 2.84 -5.30
C GLU A 201 -1.84 4.18 -4.77
N THR A 202 -0.54 4.27 -4.45
CA THR A 202 0.11 5.52 -4.01
C THR A 202 0.01 6.63 -5.05
N SER A 203 0.06 6.31 -6.34
CA SER A 203 -0.02 7.29 -7.42
C SER A 203 -1.36 8.03 -7.46
N PHE A 204 -2.41 7.46 -6.88
CA PHE A 204 -3.75 8.05 -6.80
C PHE A 204 -4.16 8.40 -5.36
N SER A 205 -3.20 8.42 -4.44
CA SER A 205 -3.40 8.76 -3.03
C SER A 205 -2.63 10.04 -2.69
N LEU A 206 -3.21 10.88 -1.84
CA LEU A 206 -2.53 12.05 -1.30
C LEU A 206 -2.20 11.77 0.16
N ILE A 207 -0.90 11.71 0.45
CA ILE A 207 -0.38 11.27 1.74
C ILE A 207 0.26 12.46 2.46
N ALA A 208 -0.25 12.78 3.65
CA ALA A 208 0.36 13.80 4.51
C ALA A 208 1.60 13.23 5.22
N MET A 209 2.67 14.04 5.34
CA MET A 209 3.91 13.64 6.01
C MET A 209 3.78 13.69 7.54
N GLN A 210 3.19 14.76 8.06
CA GLN A 210 3.01 15.01 9.49
C GLN A 210 1.55 15.30 9.79
N GLN A 211 1.19 15.25 11.06
CA GLN A 211 -0.17 15.55 11.51
C GLN A 211 -0.54 17.02 11.27
N GLU A 212 0.43 17.92 11.39
CA GLU A 212 0.26 19.36 11.20
C GLU A 212 -0.03 19.73 9.75
N ASP A 213 0.51 18.95 8.80
CA ASP A 213 0.32 19.15 7.36
C ASP A 213 -1.02 18.59 6.85
N PHE A 214 -1.72 17.87 7.71
CA PHE A 214 -2.93 17.17 7.34
C PHE A 214 -4.09 18.13 7.06
N LYS A 215 -4.76 17.95 5.92
CA LYS A 215 -5.99 18.64 5.52
C LYS A 215 -7.01 17.60 5.06
N GLU A 216 -8.10 17.43 5.76
CA GLU A 216 -9.15 16.45 5.46
C GLU A 216 -9.67 16.50 4.03
N THR A 217 -9.88 17.68 3.52
CA THR A 217 -10.45 17.88 2.18
C THR A 217 -9.52 17.41 1.05
N ILE A 218 -8.22 17.17 1.35
CA ILE A 218 -7.19 16.90 0.34
C ILE A 218 -6.58 15.53 0.55
N HIS A 219 -6.17 15.21 1.79
CA HIS A 219 -5.36 14.02 2.07
C HIS A 219 -6.22 12.79 2.30
N THR A 220 -5.81 11.67 1.74
CA THR A 220 -6.48 10.36 1.90
C THR A 220 -5.78 9.47 2.93
N HIS A 221 -4.48 9.68 3.12
CA HIS A 221 -3.63 8.89 4.01
C HIS A 221 -2.63 9.79 4.74
N ARG A 222 -2.00 9.23 5.76
CA ARG A 222 -0.91 9.86 6.51
C ARG A 222 0.23 8.87 6.74
N GLU A 223 1.46 9.36 6.69
CA GLU A 223 2.63 8.58 7.07
C GLU A 223 2.57 8.19 8.56
N ILE A 224 2.98 6.97 8.89
CA ILE A 224 3.13 6.54 10.27
C ILE A 224 4.24 7.35 10.94
N HIS A 225 5.39 7.44 10.28
CA HIS A 225 6.50 8.29 10.68
C HIS A 225 7.37 8.62 9.45
N PRO A 226 7.83 9.87 9.29
CA PRO A 226 8.65 10.25 8.15
C PRO A 226 9.94 9.44 7.96
N SER A 227 10.53 8.96 9.05
CA SER A 227 11.76 8.15 8.98
C SER A 227 11.59 6.77 8.32
N LEU A 228 10.36 6.28 8.17
CA LEU A 228 10.10 4.96 7.55
C LEU A 228 10.48 4.88 6.07
N ILE A 229 10.83 5.99 5.44
CA ILE A 229 11.41 6.01 4.09
C ILE A 229 12.84 5.44 4.06
N LEU A 230 13.52 5.41 5.20
CA LEU A 230 14.88 4.92 5.32
C LEU A 230 14.90 3.40 5.53
N GLY A 231 15.96 2.76 5.05
CA GLY A 231 16.28 1.37 5.35
C GLY A 231 17.06 1.22 6.66
N ILE A 232 17.48 0.00 6.95
CA ILE A 232 18.20 -0.34 8.19
C ILE A 232 19.49 0.49 8.34
N MET A 233 20.25 0.66 7.27
CA MET A 233 21.51 1.43 7.32
C MET A 233 21.25 2.93 7.48
N GLY A 234 20.22 3.46 6.80
CA GLY A 234 19.84 4.87 6.93
C GLY A 234 19.41 5.24 8.34
N HIS A 235 18.74 4.34 9.07
CA HIS A 235 18.35 4.56 10.47
C HIS A 235 19.51 4.60 11.46
N GLN A 236 20.66 4.04 11.10
CA GLN A 236 21.84 4.05 11.96
C GLN A 236 22.64 5.37 11.88
N ILE A 237 22.32 6.22 10.89
CA ILE A 237 23.00 7.51 10.71
C ILE A 237 22.34 8.56 11.61
N ILE A 238 23.15 9.17 12.47
CA ILE A 238 22.70 10.24 13.35
C ILE A 238 22.45 11.51 12.53
N PHE A 239 21.27 12.13 12.71
CA PHE A 239 20.88 13.36 12.02
C PHE A 239 21.05 13.28 10.49
N VAL A 240 20.54 12.20 9.87
CA VAL A 240 20.70 11.93 8.43
C VAL A 240 20.32 13.11 7.54
N ALA A 241 19.29 13.89 7.91
CA ALA A 241 18.83 15.07 7.17
C ALA A 241 19.78 16.27 7.28
N HIS A 242 20.64 16.31 8.27
CA HIS A 242 21.61 17.40 8.48
C HIS A 242 22.98 17.12 7.84
N ASN A 243 23.20 15.89 7.40
CA ASN A 243 24.45 15.51 6.75
C ASN A 243 24.38 15.71 5.25
N GLN A 244 25.53 15.97 4.63
CA GLN A 244 25.66 15.96 3.18
C GLN A 244 25.45 14.53 2.63
N LEU A 245 24.70 14.39 1.55
CA LEU A 245 24.36 13.08 0.96
C LEU A 245 25.57 12.16 0.75
N PRO A 246 26.71 12.60 0.16
CA PRO A 246 27.88 11.73 -0.02
C PRO A 246 28.42 11.17 1.30
N ARG A 247 28.32 11.92 2.40
CA ARG A 247 28.73 11.43 3.72
C ARG A 247 27.83 10.33 4.25
N ASN A 248 26.53 10.46 4.03
CA ASN A 248 25.59 9.42 4.37
C ASN A 248 25.83 8.13 3.55
N LEU A 249 26.08 8.26 2.24
CA LEU A 249 26.46 7.13 1.37
C LEU A 249 27.72 6.43 1.86
N PHE A 250 28.73 7.20 2.23
CA PHE A 250 29.99 6.67 2.74
C PHE A 250 29.79 5.92 4.06
N SER A 251 28.98 6.49 4.98
CA SER A 251 28.65 5.85 6.25
C SER A 251 27.91 4.51 6.04
N CYS A 252 26.92 4.46 5.15
CA CYS A 252 26.24 3.22 4.80
C CYS A 252 27.21 2.17 4.23
N GLY A 253 28.09 2.58 3.33
CA GLY A 253 29.11 1.70 2.74
C GLY A 253 30.08 1.13 3.78
N GLN A 254 30.57 1.97 4.67
CA GLN A 254 31.48 1.54 5.74
C GLN A 254 30.79 0.60 6.74
N SER A 255 29.54 0.86 7.12
CA SER A 255 28.78 0.00 8.02
C SER A 255 28.61 -1.42 7.47
N LYS A 256 28.44 -1.56 6.17
CA LYS A 256 28.35 -2.89 5.49
C LYS A 256 29.68 -3.64 5.46
N GLN A 257 30.79 -2.92 5.47
CA GLN A 257 32.14 -3.48 5.45
C GLN A 257 32.73 -3.67 6.84
N ALA A 258 32.05 -3.18 7.89
CA ALA A 258 32.50 -3.33 9.27
C ALA A 258 32.51 -4.83 9.67
N VAL A 259 33.62 -5.27 10.23
CA VAL A 259 33.78 -6.63 10.76
C VAL A 259 33.54 -6.58 12.27
N SER A 260 32.53 -7.31 12.76
CA SER A 260 32.33 -7.52 14.18
C SER A 260 32.84 -8.90 14.59
N VAL A 261 33.68 -8.94 15.62
CA VAL A 261 34.16 -10.19 16.21
C VAL A 261 33.36 -10.44 17.48
N TYR A 262 32.63 -11.54 17.50
CA TYR A 262 31.97 -12.04 18.72
C TYR A 262 32.90 -13.06 19.39
N ASN A 263 33.17 -12.86 20.67
CA ASN A 263 33.83 -13.83 21.51
C ASN A 263 32.81 -14.75 22.16
#